data_f57d8b7639e0f83723162de8a8163219
#
_entry.id   f57d8b7639e0f83723162de8a8163219
#
_cell.length_a   1.000
_cell.length_b   1.000
_cell.length_c   1.000
_cell.angle_alpha   90.00
_cell.angle_beta   90.00
_cell.angle_gamma   90.00
#
_symmetry.space_group_name_H-M   'P 1'
#
loop_
_entity.id
_entity.type
_entity.pdbx_description
1 polymer ?
#
loop_
_entity_poly.entity_id
_entity_poly.type
_entity_poly.pdbx_seq_one_letter_code
_entity_poly.pdbx_strand_id
1 'polypeptide(L)'
;MDYVKVIEETGSKYIGFVPDFGCFATKPNKPYWDRALAAGATEEQLNKCAQLRYDEVPLEETMKIMAEDIEKCPALGGTLNSMYGFVQFRKSCTKELEGLKRILPYCFEMHGKCHYVDENLHEVSIPYEEIIPVVAASDYDGFIVTEYEDEGGYDAIEQTTRHVAMVKKLLNQ
;
A
#
# COMPACT_ATOMS: atom_id res chain seq x y z
N MET A 1 -11.33 -18.61 3.34
CA MET A 1 -11.28 -19.46 2.12
C MET A 1 -9.81 -19.51 1.68
N ASP A 2 -9.29 -20.66 1.31
CA ASP A 2 -7.92 -20.80 0.77
C ASP A 2 -7.98 -20.77 -0.76
N TYR A 3 -7.66 -19.61 -1.32
CA TYR A 3 -7.74 -19.38 -2.77
C TYR A 3 -6.71 -20.20 -3.57
N VAL A 4 -5.53 -20.51 -3.00
CA VAL A 4 -4.55 -21.39 -3.64
C VAL A 4 -5.17 -22.77 -3.87
N LYS A 5 -5.79 -23.34 -2.82
CA LYS A 5 -6.48 -24.61 -2.93
C LYS A 5 -7.59 -24.59 -3.98
N VAL A 6 -8.34 -23.49 -4.07
CA VAL A 6 -9.39 -23.33 -5.11
C VAL A 6 -8.78 -23.38 -6.51
N ILE A 7 -7.66 -22.67 -6.74
CA ILE A 7 -6.96 -22.69 -8.04
C ILE A 7 -6.46 -24.10 -8.37
N GLU A 8 -5.82 -24.79 -7.42
CA GLU A 8 -5.33 -26.15 -7.60
C GLU A 8 -6.46 -27.13 -7.93
N GLU A 9 -7.59 -27.04 -7.23
CA GLU A 9 -8.75 -27.90 -7.45
C GLU A 9 -9.41 -27.67 -8.83
N THR A 10 -9.31 -26.46 -9.42
CA THR A 10 -9.84 -26.21 -10.77
C THR A 10 -9.00 -26.87 -11.86
N GLY A 11 -7.70 -27.10 -11.60
CA GLY A 11 -6.75 -27.56 -12.60
C GLY A 11 -6.60 -26.66 -13.82
N SER A 12 -7.11 -25.42 -13.76
CA SER A 12 -7.14 -24.50 -14.88
C SER A 12 -5.88 -23.62 -14.92
N LYS A 13 -5.18 -23.63 -16.05
CA LYS A 13 -4.06 -22.70 -16.32
C LYS A 13 -4.48 -21.26 -16.61
N TYR A 14 -5.78 -20.97 -16.63
CA TYR A 14 -6.34 -19.64 -16.93
C TYR A 14 -6.85 -18.91 -15.68
N ILE A 15 -6.69 -19.51 -14.52
CA ILE A 15 -7.07 -18.94 -13.23
C ILE A 15 -5.81 -18.78 -12.40
N GLY A 16 -5.56 -17.57 -11.91
CA GLY A 16 -4.38 -17.26 -11.09
C GLY A 16 -4.58 -16.01 -10.24
N PHE A 17 -3.48 -15.48 -9.71
CA PHE A 17 -3.47 -14.27 -8.90
C PHE A 17 -2.91 -13.08 -9.65
N VAL A 18 -3.40 -11.90 -9.26
CA VAL A 18 -2.83 -10.60 -9.56
C VAL A 18 -2.67 -9.87 -8.22
N PRO A 19 -1.56 -10.08 -7.49
CA PRO A 19 -1.35 -9.40 -6.21
C PRO A 19 -1.13 -7.90 -6.42
N ASP A 20 -1.77 -7.09 -5.57
CA ASP A 20 -1.60 -5.64 -5.51
C ASP A 20 -0.65 -5.28 -4.36
N PHE A 21 0.43 -4.55 -4.67
CA PHE A 21 1.45 -4.19 -3.68
C PHE A 21 0.96 -3.19 -2.63
N GLY A 22 -0.15 -2.50 -2.87
CA GLY A 22 -0.83 -1.70 -1.85
C GLY A 22 -1.23 -2.51 -0.60
N CYS A 23 -1.43 -3.83 -0.76
CA CYS A 23 -1.71 -4.72 0.37
C CYS A 23 -0.55 -4.85 1.37
N PHE A 24 0.66 -4.45 1.00
CA PHE A 24 1.86 -4.51 1.85
C PHE A 24 2.15 -3.19 2.58
N ALA A 25 1.35 -2.15 2.40
CA ALA A 25 1.61 -0.84 2.99
C ALA A 25 1.88 -0.92 4.50
N THR A 26 2.96 -0.26 4.93
CA THR A 26 3.37 -0.18 6.33
C THR A 26 3.31 1.23 6.91
N LYS A 27 3.01 2.22 6.08
CA LYS A 27 2.84 3.62 6.49
C LYS A 27 1.61 4.23 5.84
N PRO A 28 1.09 5.32 6.40
CA PRO A 28 0.01 6.08 5.77
C PRO A 28 0.37 6.53 4.36
N ASN A 29 -0.61 6.57 3.49
CA ASN A 29 -0.49 7.12 2.15
C ASN A 29 -0.14 8.61 2.22
N LYS A 30 0.98 9.00 1.60
CA LYS A 30 1.49 10.37 1.64
C LYS A 30 0.53 11.40 1.01
N PRO A 31 -0.09 11.18 -0.15
CA PRO A 31 -1.06 12.12 -0.71
C PRO A 31 -2.21 12.48 0.27
N TYR A 32 -2.76 11.50 0.97
CA TYR A 32 -3.81 11.76 1.97
C TYR A 32 -3.27 12.54 3.17
N TRP A 33 -2.05 12.19 3.61
CA TRP A 33 -1.39 12.90 4.70
C TRP A 33 -1.18 14.36 4.38
N ASP A 34 -0.59 14.66 3.22
CA ASP A 34 -0.31 16.03 2.78
C ASP A 34 -1.59 16.85 2.59
N ARG A 35 -2.65 16.24 2.05
CA ARG A 35 -3.96 16.91 1.94
C ARG A 35 -4.56 17.25 3.29
N ALA A 36 -4.44 16.37 4.26
CA ALA A 36 -4.92 16.64 5.62
C ALA A 36 -4.15 17.78 6.27
N LEU A 37 -2.81 17.83 6.12
CA LEU A 37 -1.98 18.94 6.57
C LEU A 37 -2.39 20.26 5.88
N ALA A 38 -2.56 20.23 4.56
CA ALA A 38 -2.99 21.39 3.79
C ALA A 38 -4.40 21.89 4.20
N ALA A 39 -5.25 20.99 4.69
CA ALA A 39 -6.59 21.31 5.19
C ALA A 39 -6.59 21.75 6.67
N GLY A 40 -5.43 21.87 7.32
CA GLY A 40 -5.26 22.39 8.67
C GLY A 40 -5.10 21.34 9.78
N ALA A 41 -4.98 20.06 9.44
CA ALA A 41 -4.58 19.05 10.41
C ALA A 41 -3.12 19.28 10.87
N THR A 42 -2.80 18.84 12.06
CA THR A 42 -1.43 18.88 12.59
C THR A 42 -0.77 17.50 12.45
N GLU A 43 0.56 17.48 12.38
CA GLU A 43 1.36 16.24 12.42
C GLU A 43 1.02 15.39 13.66
N GLU A 44 0.78 16.02 14.81
CA GLU A 44 0.41 15.34 16.05
C GLU A 44 -0.92 14.58 15.89
N GLN A 45 -1.94 15.23 15.30
CA GLN A 45 -3.24 14.62 15.05
C GLN A 45 -3.13 13.44 14.06
N LEU A 46 -2.37 13.60 12.99
CA LEU A 46 -2.16 12.56 11.99
C LEU A 46 -1.38 11.37 12.56
N ASN A 47 -0.34 11.63 13.36
CA ASN A 47 0.42 10.59 14.05
C ASN A 47 -0.46 9.82 15.06
N LYS A 48 -1.36 10.53 15.77
CA LYS A 48 -2.33 9.88 16.66
C LYS A 48 -3.29 8.97 15.88
N CYS A 49 -3.79 9.42 14.72
CA CYS A 49 -4.60 8.59 13.82
C CYS A 49 -3.84 7.33 13.37
N ALA A 50 -2.60 7.50 12.92
CA ALA A 50 -1.77 6.40 12.47
C ALA A 50 -1.46 5.40 13.59
N GLN A 51 -1.18 5.90 14.80
CA GLN A 51 -0.92 5.05 15.97
C GLN A 51 -2.14 4.20 16.34
N LEU A 52 -3.35 4.79 16.35
CA LEU A 52 -4.59 4.05 16.61
C LEU A 52 -4.81 2.95 15.57
N ARG A 53 -4.46 3.21 14.30
CA ARG A 53 -4.50 2.20 13.24
C ARG A 53 -3.47 1.08 13.46
N TYR A 54 -2.24 1.41 13.87
CA TYR A 54 -1.20 0.43 14.23
C TYR A 54 -1.57 -0.44 15.44
N ASP A 55 -2.34 0.11 16.35
CA ASP A 55 -2.84 -0.59 17.54
C ASP A 55 -4.14 -1.38 17.25
N GLU A 56 -4.53 -1.44 15.97
CA GLU A 56 -5.70 -2.17 15.45
C GLU A 56 -7.02 -1.73 16.11
N VAL A 57 -7.08 -0.49 16.61
CA VAL A 57 -8.31 0.08 17.14
C VAL A 57 -9.34 0.18 16.01
N PRO A 58 -10.57 -0.32 16.17
CA PRO A 58 -11.60 -0.25 15.13
C PRO A 58 -11.91 1.19 14.71
N LEU A 59 -12.27 1.41 13.43
CA LEU A 59 -12.58 2.75 12.90
C LEU A 59 -13.62 3.49 13.75
N GLU A 60 -14.69 2.81 14.14
CA GLU A 60 -15.77 3.42 14.93
C GLU A 60 -15.27 3.95 16.28
N GLU A 61 -14.37 3.22 16.93
CA GLU A 61 -13.76 3.63 18.19
C GLU A 61 -12.73 4.75 17.97
N THR A 62 -11.92 4.63 16.92
CA THR A 62 -10.98 5.68 16.50
C THR A 62 -11.69 7.00 16.24
N MET A 63 -12.83 6.98 15.52
CA MET A 63 -13.65 8.18 15.28
C MET A 63 -14.16 8.82 16.59
N LYS A 64 -14.51 8.01 17.59
CA LYS A 64 -14.90 8.53 18.92
C LYS A 64 -13.72 9.16 19.66
N ILE A 65 -12.55 8.51 19.64
CA ILE A 65 -11.33 9.02 20.28
C ILE A 65 -10.86 10.34 19.63
N MET A 66 -11.06 10.47 18.33
CA MET A 66 -10.65 11.64 17.55
C MET A 66 -11.75 12.70 17.39
N ALA A 67 -12.91 12.55 18.03
CA ALA A 67 -14.09 13.38 17.77
C ALA A 67 -13.82 14.89 17.92
N GLU A 68 -13.14 15.32 19.00
CA GLU A 68 -12.77 16.72 19.22
C GLU A 68 -11.79 17.25 18.18
N ASP A 69 -10.84 16.41 17.74
CA ASP A 69 -9.86 16.76 16.70
C ASP A 69 -10.57 16.90 15.35
N ILE A 70 -11.52 16.01 15.03
CA ILE A 70 -12.34 16.05 13.81
C ILE A 70 -13.26 17.28 13.80
N GLU A 71 -13.83 17.67 14.94
CA GLU A 71 -14.65 18.88 15.04
C GLU A 71 -13.82 20.14 14.69
N LYS A 72 -12.56 20.18 15.12
CA LYS A 72 -11.63 21.29 14.83
C LYS A 72 -11.07 21.24 13.39
N CYS A 73 -10.88 20.02 12.87
CA CYS A 73 -10.38 19.78 11.50
C CYS A 73 -11.17 18.65 10.82
N PRO A 74 -12.28 18.94 10.12
CA PRO A 74 -13.11 17.91 9.47
C PRO A 74 -12.38 17.02 8.47
N ALA A 75 -11.29 17.49 7.88
CA ALA A 75 -10.45 16.71 6.97
C ALA A 75 -9.90 15.44 7.61
N LEU A 76 -9.68 15.42 8.94
CA LEU A 76 -9.26 14.23 9.68
C LEU A 76 -10.24 13.06 9.55
N GLY A 77 -11.54 13.33 9.51
CA GLY A 77 -12.55 12.29 9.30
C GLY A 77 -12.41 11.58 7.96
N GLY A 78 -12.14 12.35 6.89
CA GLY A 78 -11.83 11.80 5.57
C GLY A 78 -10.53 10.98 5.56
N THR A 79 -9.48 11.52 6.19
CA THR A 79 -8.18 10.83 6.33
C THR A 79 -8.32 9.51 7.07
N LEU A 80 -9.05 9.47 8.18
CA LEU A 80 -9.31 8.23 8.92
C LEU A 80 -10.08 7.20 8.08
N ASN A 81 -11.12 7.61 7.35
CA ASN A 81 -11.83 6.71 6.45
C ASN A 81 -10.90 6.12 5.38
N SER A 82 -9.98 6.91 4.83
CA SER A 82 -8.97 6.42 3.88
C SER A 82 -8.00 5.43 4.53
N MET A 83 -7.48 5.75 5.72
CA MET A 83 -6.56 4.88 6.48
C MET A 83 -7.17 3.52 6.86
N TYR A 84 -8.48 3.44 7.01
CA TYR A 84 -9.18 2.20 7.37
C TYR A 84 -9.85 1.50 6.20
N GLY A 85 -10.13 2.21 5.13
CA GLY A 85 -10.81 1.71 3.93
C GLY A 85 -9.84 1.25 2.84
N PHE A 86 -9.41 2.20 2.03
CA PHE A 86 -8.67 1.92 0.80
C PHE A 86 -7.20 1.55 1.01
N VAL A 87 -6.50 2.28 1.88
CA VAL A 87 -5.07 2.07 2.10
C VAL A 87 -4.85 1.57 3.51
N GLN A 88 -5.12 0.28 3.68
CA GLN A 88 -4.86 -0.37 4.96
C GLN A 88 -3.36 -0.57 5.14
N PHE A 89 -2.75 0.24 5.98
CA PHE A 89 -1.37 0.01 6.42
C PHE A 89 -1.33 -0.65 7.80
N ARG A 90 -0.22 -1.29 8.12
CA ARG A 90 0.02 -2.02 9.38
C ARG A 90 1.48 -1.93 9.81
N LYS A 91 1.79 -2.32 11.04
CA LYS A 91 3.17 -2.22 11.58
C LYS A 91 4.22 -2.99 10.77
N SER A 92 3.84 -4.08 10.11
CA SER A 92 4.74 -4.95 9.37
C SER A 92 3.95 -5.69 8.29
N CYS A 93 4.58 -5.92 7.15
CA CYS A 93 4.05 -6.71 6.04
C CYS A 93 4.60 -8.16 6.03
N THR A 94 5.27 -8.61 7.08
CA THR A 94 5.90 -9.96 7.12
C THR A 94 4.91 -11.07 6.78
N LYS A 95 3.70 -11.00 7.32
CA LYS A 95 2.65 -12.01 7.06
C LYS A 95 2.18 -11.99 5.61
N GLU A 96 2.08 -10.82 5.03
CA GLU A 96 1.70 -10.59 3.63
C GLU A 96 2.80 -11.08 2.69
N LEU A 97 4.08 -10.88 3.04
CA LEU A 97 5.23 -11.40 2.29
C LEU A 97 5.27 -12.93 2.29
N GLU A 98 4.95 -13.59 3.41
CA GLU A 98 4.81 -15.05 3.44
C GLU A 98 3.62 -15.51 2.56
N GLY A 99 2.52 -14.75 2.55
CA GLY A 99 1.40 -14.96 1.65
C GLY A 99 1.81 -14.82 0.18
N LEU A 100 2.60 -13.79 -0.15
CA LEU A 100 3.12 -13.58 -1.50
C LEU A 100 3.96 -14.77 -1.97
N LYS A 101 4.93 -15.23 -1.18
CA LYS A 101 5.74 -16.42 -1.51
C LYS A 101 4.88 -17.63 -1.89
N ARG A 102 3.78 -17.82 -1.19
CA ARG A 102 2.87 -18.95 -1.42
C ARG A 102 2.09 -18.82 -2.73
N ILE A 103 1.71 -17.61 -3.14
CA ILE A 103 0.90 -17.39 -4.35
C ILE A 103 1.74 -17.15 -5.61
N LEU A 104 3.03 -16.81 -5.49
CA LEU A 104 3.92 -16.52 -6.63
C LEU A 104 3.84 -17.54 -7.77
N PRO A 105 3.81 -18.89 -7.52
CA PRO A 105 3.71 -19.86 -8.59
C PRO A 105 2.41 -19.79 -9.40
N TYR A 106 1.43 -19.06 -8.94
CA TYR A 106 0.11 -18.92 -9.56
C TYR A 106 -0.17 -17.48 -10.04
N CYS A 107 0.84 -16.60 -10.00
CA CYS A 107 0.69 -15.21 -10.41
C CYS A 107 0.87 -15.06 -11.92
N PHE A 108 0.01 -14.26 -12.56
CA PHE A 108 0.13 -13.90 -13.98
C PHE A 108 0.79 -12.55 -14.17
N GLU A 109 0.44 -11.60 -13.33
CA GLU A 109 1.04 -10.27 -13.25
C GLU A 109 0.95 -9.75 -11.83
N MET A 110 1.60 -8.63 -11.54
CA MET A 110 1.53 -7.95 -10.23
C MET A 110 1.21 -6.49 -10.46
N HIS A 111 0.28 -5.95 -9.66
CA HIS A 111 0.05 -4.51 -9.62
C HIS A 111 1.10 -3.87 -8.70
N GLY A 112 2.06 -3.21 -9.33
CA GLY A 112 3.04 -2.37 -8.66
C GLY A 112 2.40 -1.05 -8.24
N LYS A 113 1.54 -1.11 -7.21
CA LYS A 113 0.88 0.06 -6.64
C LYS A 113 1.91 1.05 -6.10
N CYS A 114 1.75 2.33 -6.43
CA CYS A 114 2.51 3.38 -5.79
C CYS A 114 1.65 4.63 -5.60
N HIS A 115 1.91 5.35 -4.51
CA HIS A 115 1.22 6.58 -4.16
C HIS A 115 2.17 7.78 -4.23
N TYR A 116 3.41 7.60 -3.79
CA TYR A 116 4.45 8.61 -3.86
C TYR A 116 5.84 7.99 -3.81
N VAL A 117 6.56 8.14 -4.90
CA VAL A 117 7.99 7.78 -4.99
C VAL A 117 8.81 9.05 -4.91
N ASP A 118 9.68 9.15 -3.92
CA ASP A 118 10.52 10.30 -3.69
C ASP A 118 11.67 10.42 -4.72
N GLU A 119 12.47 11.48 -4.62
CA GLU A 119 13.61 11.75 -5.49
C GLU A 119 14.78 10.76 -5.31
N ASN A 120 14.80 10.01 -4.20
CA ASN A 120 15.78 8.95 -3.94
C ASN A 120 15.33 7.59 -4.48
N LEU A 121 14.20 7.55 -5.18
CA LEU A 121 13.55 6.33 -5.68
C LEU A 121 13.12 5.41 -4.52
N HIS A 122 12.43 5.96 -3.55
CA HIS A 122 11.84 5.25 -2.43
C HIS A 122 10.32 5.52 -2.39
N GLU A 123 9.50 4.48 -2.41
CA GLU A 123 8.07 4.58 -2.16
C GLU A 123 7.83 4.66 -0.64
N VAL A 124 7.17 5.73 -0.18
CA VAL A 124 7.18 6.08 1.25
C VAL A 124 6.21 5.29 2.11
N SER A 125 5.22 4.61 1.52
CA SER A 125 4.17 3.88 2.23
C SER A 125 4.23 2.36 2.03
N ILE A 126 4.69 1.91 0.88
CA ILE A 126 4.77 0.50 0.49
C ILE A 126 6.24 0.07 0.49
N PRO A 127 6.64 -0.92 1.28
CA PRO A 127 8.05 -1.30 1.46
C PRO A 127 8.57 -2.13 0.28
N TYR A 128 8.82 -1.51 -0.86
CA TYR A 128 9.33 -2.16 -2.07
C TYR A 128 10.66 -2.88 -1.85
N GLU A 129 11.50 -2.37 -0.95
CA GLU A 129 12.77 -2.97 -0.55
C GLU A 129 12.60 -4.33 0.15
N GLU A 130 11.41 -4.60 0.69
CA GLU A 130 11.07 -5.91 1.26
C GLU A 130 10.34 -6.81 0.24
N ILE A 131 9.52 -6.24 -0.65
CA ILE A 131 8.70 -6.97 -1.62
C ILE A 131 9.54 -7.50 -2.77
N ILE A 132 10.31 -6.62 -3.42
CA ILE A 132 11.05 -6.97 -4.65
C ILE A 132 12.05 -8.10 -4.44
N PRO A 133 12.81 -8.18 -3.33
CA PRO A 133 13.67 -9.33 -3.08
C PRO A 133 12.93 -10.67 -3.01
N VAL A 134 11.68 -10.68 -2.52
CA VAL A 134 10.85 -11.90 -2.49
C VAL A 134 10.47 -12.33 -3.90
N VAL A 135 10.08 -11.38 -4.75
CA VAL A 135 9.74 -11.65 -6.16
C VAL A 135 10.99 -12.09 -6.93
N ALA A 136 12.11 -11.38 -6.78
CA ALA A 136 13.37 -11.68 -7.47
C ALA A 136 13.99 -13.04 -7.07
N ALA A 137 13.71 -13.54 -5.88
CA ALA A 137 14.16 -14.85 -5.41
C ALA A 137 13.28 -16.02 -5.89
N SER A 138 12.21 -15.74 -6.64
CA SER A 138 11.28 -16.75 -7.17
C SER A 138 11.52 -17.03 -8.65
N ASP A 139 10.83 -18.04 -9.20
CA ASP A 139 10.80 -18.33 -10.63
C ASP A 139 9.77 -17.48 -11.40
N TYR A 140 9.27 -16.39 -10.80
CA TYR A 140 8.31 -15.51 -11.46
C TYR A 140 8.96 -14.75 -12.60
N ASP A 141 8.42 -14.89 -13.82
CA ASP A 141 8.90 -14.29 -15.07
C ASP A 141 7.84 -13.37 -15.74
N GLY A 142 6.77 -13.05 -15.02
CA GLY A 142 5.69 -12.17 -15.48
C GLY A 142 6.02 -10.68 -15.32
N PHE A 143 4.99 -9.86 -15.36
CA PHE A 143 5.12 -8.40 -15.33
C PHE A 143 4.76 -7.81 -13.97
N ILE A 144 5.51 -6.77 -13.56
CA ILE A 144 5.09 -5.82 -12.53
C ILE A 144 4.56 -4.60 -13.26
N VAL A 145 3.24 -4.43 -13.25
CA VAL A 145 2.55 -3.31 -13.92
C VAL A 145 2.47 -2.14 -12.96
N THR A 146 3.08 -1.01 -13.34
CA THR A 146 3.01 0.21 -12.54
C THR A 146 1.58 0.71 -12.45
N GLU A 147 1.09 0.87 -11.24
CA GLU A 147 -0.22 1.41 -10.93
C GLU A 147 -0.06 2.60 -9.99
N TYR A 148 0.07 3.79 -10.57
CA TYR A 148 0.08 5.03 -9.79
C TYR A 148 -1.35 5.40 -9.40
N GLU A 149 -1.58 5.52 -8.11
CA GLU A 149 -2.88 5.86 -7.56
C GLU A 149 -2.76 7.05 -6.61
N ASP A 150 -3.21 8.20 -7.10
CA ASP A 150 -3.33 9.43 -6.33
C ASP A 150 -4.57 10.19 -6.80
N GLU A 151 -5.26 10.81 -5.85
CA GLU A 151 -6.41 11.66 -6.12
C GLU A 151 -6.01 13.11 -6.43
N GLY A 152 -4.90 13.33 -7.12
CA GLY A 152 -4.54 14.60 -7.72
C GLY A 152 -3.58 15.48 -6.91
N GLY A 153 -2.56 14.89 -6.27
CA GLY A 153 -1.53 15.63 -5.53
C GLY A 153 -0.21 15.84 -6.27
N TYR A 154 0.16 14.88 -7.14
CA TYR A 154 1.46 14.84 -7.80
C TYR A 154 1.36 14.59 -9.30
N ASP A 155 2.45 14.87 -10.03
CA ASP A 155 2.52 14.58 -11.47
C ASP A 155 2.58 13.07 -11.73
N ALA A 156 1.55 12.53 -12.38
CA ALA A 156 1.41 11.10 -12.63
C ALA A 156 2.53 10.55 -13.53
N ILE A 157 3.02 11.33 -14.49
CA ILE A 157 4.10 10.91 -15.40
C ILE A 157 5.41 10.83 -14.62
N GLU A 158 5.68 11.83 -13.77
CA GLU A 158 6.87 11.83 -12.92
C GLU A 158 6.85 10.66 -11.95
N GLN A 159 5.73 10.44 -11.24
CA GLN A 159 5.59 9.36 -10.27
C GLN A 159 5.72 7.97 -10.91
N THR A 160 5.06 7.76 -12.05
CA THR A 160 5.20 6.52 -12.83
C THR A 160 6.64 6.29 -13.29
N THR A 161 7.32 7.36 -13.75
CA THR A 161 8.73 7.27 -14.18
C THR A 161 9.65 6.90 -13.01
N ARG A 162 9.47 7.55 -11.85
CA ARG A 162 10.23 7.24 -10.63
C ARG A 162 9.98 5.81 -10.16
N HIS A 163 8.72 5.36 -10.19
CA HIS A 163 8.37 3.99 -9.81
C HIS A 163 9.06 2.95 -10.69
N VAL A 164 9.01 3.10 -12.01
CA VAL A 164 9.70 2.20 -12.94
C VAL A 164 11.22 2.19 -12.66
N ALA A 165 11.83 3.35 -12.44
CA ALA A 165 13.26 3.46 -12.12
C ALA A 165 13.59 2.79 -10.77
N MET A 166 12.75 2.95 -9.77
CA MET A 166 12.87 2.30 -8.46
C MET A 166 12.85 0.77 -8.59
N VAL A 167 11.83 0.22 -9.26
CA VAL A 167 11.68 -1.22 -9.44
C VAL A 167 12.87 -1.81 -10.18
N LYS A 168 13.32 -1.17 -11.28
CA LYS A 168 14.53 -1.60 -12.01
C LYS A 168 15.76 -1.59 -11.12
N LYS A 169 15.96 -0.53 -10.33
CA LYS A 169 17.08 -0.44 -9.37
C LYS A 169 17.06 -1.58 -8.36
N LEU A 170 15.88 -1.91 -7.83
CA LEU A 170 15.72 -2.99 -6.85
C LEU A 170 15.89 -4.39 -7.45
N LEU A 171 15.56 -4.55 -8.74
CA LEU A 171 15.83 -5.77 -9.53
C LEU A 171 17.26 -5.87 -10.04
N ASN A 172 18.13 -4.86 -9.78
CA ASN A 172 19.50 -4.76 -10.33
C ASN A 172 19.56 -4.77 -11.86
N GLN A 173 18.63 -4.07 -12.52
CA GLN A 173 18.52 -3.94 -13.98
C GLN A 173 18.91 -2.54 -14.49
#